data_59171dd6ee9cf72dcd1fba33a1ea5a08
#
_entry.id   59171dd6ee9cf72dcd1fba33a1ea5a08
#
_cell.length_a   1.000
_cell.length_b   1.000
_cell.length_c   1.000
_cell.angle_alpha   90.00
_cell.angle_beta   90.00
_cell.angle_gamma   90.00
#
_symmetry.space_group_name_H-M   'P 1'
#
loop_
_entity.id
_entity.type
_entity.pdbx_description
1 polymer ?
#
loop_
_entity_poly.entity_id
_entity_poly.type
_entity_poly.pdbx_seq_one_letter_code
_entity_poly.pdbx_strand_id
1 'polypeptide(L)'
;MSWSSVYGVSSVLGISIHPLTMLAWVDLKVSGNAFVNATEPSEADVFAYLWRNSTAYDSRRTVSAWWAKRRVRRAIRRSDLVDVLTAVYEHVAEAFDESPQTATKGSGVQRSNKMPAIEGCISATDELASRYGCTPDTICKWPMSKIFQCQKAARIATVPEYEPLEPESLREISSAILEKLNEPQTEGTD
;
A
#
# COMPACT_ATOMS: atom_id res chain seq x y z
N MET A 1 -4.76 -9.98 9.56
CA MET A 1 -4.74 -9.42 8.19
C MET A 1 -6.14 -9.48 7.61
N SER A 2 -6.70 -8.37 7.20
CA SER A 2 -7.98 -8.35 6.50
C SER A 2 -7.74 -8.41 4.99
N TRP A 3 -8.20 -9.45 4.33
CA TRP A 3 -8.17 -9.56 2.86
C TRP A 3 -8.92 -8.42 2.17
N SER A 4 -9.75 -7.68 2.91
CA SER A 4 -10.45 -6.50 2.41
C SER A 4 -9.51 -5.38 1.99
N SER A 5 -8.35 -5.21 2.64
CA SER A 5 -7.34 -4.21 2.25
C SER A 5 -6.64 -4.56 0.93
N VAL A 6 -6.65 -5.85 0.55
CA VAL A 6 -6.00 -6.32 -0.69
C VAL A 6 -6.90 -6.23 -1.91
N TYR A 7 -8.22 -6.39 -1.73
CA TYR A 7 -9.19 -6.46 -2.84
C TYR A 7 -10.41 -5.57 -2.65
N GLY A 8 -10.54 -4.95 -1.48
CA GLY A 8 -11.71 -4.15 -1.13
C GLY A 8 -11.72 -2.78 -1.77
N VAL A 9 -12.91 -2.28 -2.04
CA VAL A 9 -13.11 -0.86 -2.33
C VAL A 9 -13.22 -0.15 -1.00
N SER A 10 -12.35 0.82 -0.75
CA SER A 10 -12.41 1.68 0.42
C SER A 10 -13.19 2.96 0.12
N SER A 11 -13.55 3.70 1.16
CA SER A 11 -14.22 5.00 1.01
C SER A 11 -13.36 6.10 1.59
N VAL A 12 -12.89 6.99 0.74
CA VAL A 12 -12.18 8.21 1.14
C VAL A 12 -13.07 9.40 0.84
N LEU A 13 -13.43 10.17 1.85
CA LEU A 13 -14.34 11.34 1.75
C LEU A 13 -15.69 11.02 1.06
N GLY A 14 -16.22 9.79 1.26
CA GLY A 14 -17.43 9.33 0.58
C GLY A 14 -17.25 9.02 -0.92
N ILE A 15 -16.01 8.95 -1.39
CA ILE A 15 -15.64 8.51 -2.74
C ILE A 15 -15.17 7.07 -2.64
N SER A 16 -15.78 6.18 -3.41
CA SER A 16 -15.32 4.80 -3.52
C SER A 16 -14.04 4.74 -4.34
N ILE A 17 -12.97 4.25 -3.74
CA ILE A 17 -11.65 4.12 -4.37
C ILE A 17 -11.18 2.67 -4.32
N HIS A 18 -10.47 2.28 -5.37
CA HIS A 18 -9.76 1.00 -5.42
C HIS A 18 -8.48 1.07 -4.60
N PRO A 19 -7.97 -0.06 -4.09
CA PRO A 19 -6.61 -0.11 -3.57
C PRO A 19 -5.61 0.43 -4.60
N LEU A 20 -4.56 1.08 -4.15
CA LEU A 20 -3.54 1.63 -5.04
C LEU A 20 -2.87 0.50 -5.84
N THR A 21 -3.11 0.49 -7.15
CA THR A 21 -2.51 -0.50 -8.06
C THR A 21 -1.14 -0.03 -8.54
N MET A 22 -0.30 -0.96 -9.00
CA MET A 22 1.00 -0.61 -9.61
C MET A 22 0.83 0.37 -10.78
N LEU A 23 -0.15 0.13 -11.65
CA LEU A 23 -0.42 1.02 -12.78
C LEU A 23 -0.81 2.43 -12.33
N ALA A 24 -1.69 2.52 -11.31
CA ALA A 24 -2.08 3.83 -10.78
C ALA A 24 -0.89 4.55 -10.14
N TRP A 25 -0.04 3.82 -9.42
CA TRP A 25 1.15 4.37 -8.80
C TRP A 25 2.14 4.89 -9.84
N VAL A 26 2.42 4.12 -10.89
CA VAL A 26 3.32 4.54 -11.98
C VAL A 26 2.77 5.78 -12.70
N ASP A 27 1.46 5.81 -13.04
CA ASP A 27 0.83 6.96 -13.67
C ASP A 27 0.96 8.23 -12.81
N LEU A 28 0.71 8.11 -11.51
CA LEU A 28 0.87 9.21 -10.56
C LEU A 28 2.32 9.66 -10.41
N LYS A 29 3.27 8.69 -10.42
CA LYS A 29 4.70 8.95 -10.35
C LYS A 29 5.18 9.73 -11.56
N VAL A 30 4.83 9.29 -12.76
CA VAL A 30 5.18 9.93 -14.03
C VAL A 30 4.54 11.31 -14.16
N SER A 31 3.30 11.48 -13.67
CA SER A 31 2.63 12.79 -13.69
C SER A 31 3.16 13.78 -12.64
N GLY A 32 4.10 13.38 -11.80
CA GLY A 32 4.69 14.24 -10.78
C GLY A 32 3.81 14.45 -9.55
N ASN A 33 2.82 13.59 -9.32
CA ASN A 33 1.91 13.73 -8.17
C ASN A 33 2.67 13.68 -6.84
N ALA A 34 2.38 14.63 -5.96
CA ALA A 34 3.13 14.86 -4.73
C ALA A 34 3.08 13.69 -3.75
N PHE A 35 1.95 12.98 -3.63
CA PHE A 35 1.80 11.85 -2.70
C PHE A 35 2.72 10.67 -3.00
N VAL A 36 3.09 10.48 -4.26
CA VAL A 36 3.98 9.39 -4.69
C VAL A 36 5.42 9.86 -4.94
N ASN A 37 5.65 11.17 -4.98
CA ASN A 37 6.99 11.77 -5.15
C ASN A 37 7.54 12.37 -3.85
N ALA A 38 6.80 12.29 -2.75
CA ALA A 38 7.18 12.82 -1.43
C ALA A 38 7.49 14.33 -1.48
N THR A 39 6.67 15.09 -2.20
CA THR A 39 6.73 16.55 -2.24
C THR A 39 5.50 17.14 -1.57
N GLU A 40 5.46 18.44 -1.38
CA GLU A 40 4.32 19.13 -0.77
C GLU A 40 3.08 19.03 -1.67
N PRO A 41 1.95 18.45 -1.20
CA PRO A 41 0.77 18.21 -2.01
C PRO A 41 -0.07 19.47 -2.21
N SER A 42 -0.54 19.66 -3.42
CA SER A 42 -1.52 20.67 -3.81
C SER A 42 -2.95 20.09 -3.91
N GLU A 43 -3.98 20.95 -3.98
CA GLU A 43 -5.36 20.50 -4.27
C GLU A 43 -5.45 19.71 -5.59
N ALA A 44 -4.62 20.07 -6.57
CA ALA A 44 -4.56 19.37 -7.84
C ALA A 44 -4.02 17.94 -7.68
N ASP A 45 -3.02 17.73 -6.81
CA ASP A 45 -2.47 16.42 -6.51
C ASP A 45 -3.49 15.53 -5.80
N VAL A 46 -4.21 16.10 -4.82
CA VAL A 46 -5.32 15.41 -4.14
C VAL A 46 -6.37 14.96 -5.15
N PHE A 47 -6.80 15.88 -6.02
CA PHE A 47 -7.79 15.57 -7.04
C PHE A 47 -7.29 14.48 -8.00
N ALA A 48 -6.05 14.58 -8.49
CA ALA A 48 -5.46 13.61 -9.40
C ALA A 48 -5.38 12.22 -8.75
N TYR A 49 -4.96 12.16 -7.48
CA TYR A 49 -4.86 10.93 -6.71
C TYR A 49 -6.22 10.25 -6.52
N LEU A 50 -7.20 10.98 -5.96
CA LEU A 50 -8.54 10.45 -5.71
C LEU A 50 -9.25 10.07 -7.00
N TRP A 51 -9.12 10.87 -8.05
CA TRP A 51 -9.69 10.56 -9.35
C TRP A 51 -9.08 9.31 -9.96
N ARG A 52 -7.74 9.18 -9.95
CA ARG A 52 -7.04 8.04 -10.54
C ARG A 52 -7.39 6.72 -9.87
N ASN A 53 -7.61 6.73 -8.56
CA ASN A 53 -7.98 5.54 -7.79
C ASN A 53 -9.50 5.35 -7.64
N SER A 54 -10.34 6.27 -8.14
CA SER A 54 -11.80 6.14 -8.03
C SER A 54 -12.33 4.98 -8.88
N THR A 55 -13.36 4.31 -8.40
CA THR A 55 -14.07 3.25 -9.13
C THR A 55 -14.68 3.73 -10.46
N ALA A 56 -14.84 5.06 -10.62
CA ALA A 56 -15.34 5.66 -11.84
C ALA A 56 -14.25 5.93 -12.89
N TYR A 57 -12.96 5.74 -12.55
CA TYR A 57 -11.86 6.05 -13.46
C TYR A 57 -11.85 5.18 -14.72
N ASP A 58 -12.24 3.91 -14.61
CA ASP A 58 -12.28 3.00 -15.76
C ASP A 58 -13.30 3.41 -16.80
N SER A 59 -14.34 4.15 -16.41
CA SER A 59 -15.35 4.73 -17.30
C SER A 59 -15.06 6.18 -17.70
N ARG A 60 -13.80 6.65 -17.60
CA ARG A 60 -13.36 8.05 -17.76
C ARG A 60 -13.73 8.72 -19.10
N ARG A 61 -14.12 7.93 -20.09
CA ARG A 61 -14.54 8.42 -21.43
C ARG A 61 -16.05 8.64 -21.55
N THR A 62 -16.82 8.38 -20.48
CA THR A 62 -18.27 8.47 -20.49
C THR A 62 -18.76 9.76 -19.82
N VAL A 63 -20.03 10.10 -20.07
CA VAL A 63 -20.70 11.25 -19.41
C VAL A 63 -20.76 11.05 -17.90
N SER A 64 -20.89 9.80 -17.45
CA SER A 64 -20.88 9.46 -16.01
C SER A 64 -19.55 9.86 -15.34
N ALA A 65 -18.44 9.78 -16.05
CA ALA A 65 -17.14 10.20 -15.55
C ALA A 65 -17.06 11.71 -15.25
N TRP A 66 -17.74 12.54 -16.04
CA TRP A 66 -17.80 13.97 -15.77
C TRP A 66 -18.51 14.26 -14.43
N TRP A 67 -19.62 13.57 -14.16
CA TRP A 67 -20.33 13.68 -12.88
C TRP A 67 -19.48 13.15 -11.71
N ALA A 68 -18.76 12.04 -11.91
CA ALA A 68 -17.87 11.49 -10.92
C ALA A 68 -16.72 12.47 -10.59
N LYS A 69 -16.06 13.07 -11.59
CA LYS A 69 -15.05 14.12 -11.40
C LYS A 69 -15.61 15.31 -10.60
N ARG A 70 -16.83 15.75 -10.93
CA ARG A 70 -17.48 16.84 -10.20
C ARG A 70 -17.77 16.46 -8.75
N ARG A 71 -18.14 15.19 -8.50
CA ARG A 71 -18.35 14.66 -7.14
C ARG A 71 -17.04 14.67 -6.34
N VAL A 72 -15.93 14.20 -6.94
CA VAL A 72 -14.61 14.24 -6.30
C VAL A 72 -14.22 15.67 -5.92
N ARG A 73 -14.29 16.62 -6.87
CA ARG A 73 -14.00 18.04 -6.59
C ARG A 73 -14.88 18.62 -5.48
N ARG A 74 -16.16 18.26 -5.46
CA ARG A 74 -17.09 18.74 -4.43
C ARG A 74 -16.76 18.15 -3.06
N ALA A 75 -16.36 16.89 -2.99
CA ALA A 75 -15.94 16.24 -1.76
C ALA A 75 -14.70 16.93 -1.18
N ILE A 76 -13.67 17.17 -1.98
CA ILE A 76 -12.45 17.88 -1.57
C ILE A 76 -12.81 19.28 -1.01
N ARG A 77 -13.61 20.07 -1.71
CA ARG A 77 -13.97 21.42 -1.29
C ARG A 77 -14.86 21.51 -0.03
N ARG A 78 -15.51 20.41 0.34
CA ARG A 78 -16.38 20.33 1.53
C ARG A 78 -15.70 19.79 2.76
N SER A 79 -14.54 19.17 2.59
CA SER A 79 -13.76 18.56 3.65
C SER A 79 -12.65 19.52 4.09
N ASP A 80 -12.23 19.40 5.34
CA ASP A 80 -11.05 20.08 5.81
C ASP A 80 -9.80 19.56 5.08
N LEU A 81 -8.85 20.43 4.79
CA LEU A 81 -7.65 20.06 4.06
C LEU A 81 -6.83 18.99 4.82
N VAL A 82 -6.77 19.12 6.14
CA VAL A 82 -6.03 18.17 6.98
C VAL A 82 -6.66 16.78 6.90
N ASP A 83 -7.99 16.69 6.98
CA ASP A 83 -8.73 15.43 6.86
C ASP A 83 -8.52 14.78 5.49
N VAL A 84 -8.53 15.62 4.44
CA VAL A 84 -8.29 15.14 3.06
C VAL A 84 -6.90 14.57 2.91
N LEU A 85 -5.88 15.29 3.38
CA LEU A 85 -4.49 14.86 3.30
C LEU A 85 -4.27 13.60 4.12
N THR A 86 -4.78 13.56 5.35
CA THR A 86 -4.69 12.39 6.24
C THR A 86 -5.28 11.16 5.56
N ALA A 87 -6.50 11.25 5.04
CA ALA A 87 -7.16 10.12 4.39
C ALA A 87 -6.44 9.61 3.13
N VAL A 88 -5.80 10.52 2.36
CA VAL A 88 -4.98 10.12 1.21
C VAL A 88 -3.69 9.46 1.66
N TYR A 89 -3.01 10.01 2.68
CA TYR A 89 -1.78 9.40 3.22
C TYR A 89 -2.04 8.03 3.83
N GLU A 90 -3.14 7.85 4.55
CA GLU A 90 -3.56 6.55 5.08
C GLU A 90 -3.75 5.52 3.95
N HIS A 91 -4.45 5.91 2.87
CA HIS A 91 -4.63 5.02 1.72
C HIS A 91 -3.31 4.70 0.98
N VAL A 92 -2.36 5.64 0.93
CA VAL A 92 -1.01 5.36 0.42
C VAL A 92 -0.27 4.42 1.37
N ALA A 93 -0.33 4.67 2.68
CA ALA A 93 0.34 3.86 3.68
C ALA A 93 -0.16 2.40 3.66
N GLU A 94 -1.48 2.18 3.57
CA GLU A 94 -2.07 0.84 3.43
C GLU A 94 -1.49 0.05 2.24
N ALA A 95 -1.20 0.73 1.12
CA ALA A 95 -0.63 0.09 -0.05
C ALA A 95 0.80 -0.39 0.17
N PHE A 96 1.55 0.23 1.10
CA PHE A 96 2.96 -0.06 1.39
C PHE A 96 3.18 -0.75 2.74
N ASP A 97 2.13 -1.00 3.52
CA ASP A 97 2.22 -1.65 4.83
C ASP A 97 2.88 -3.04 4.75
N GLU A 98 2.63 -3.76 3.66
CA GLU A 98 3.23 -5.07 3.38
C GLU A 98 4.53 -4.99 2.56
N SER A 99 5.11 -3.80 2.41
CA SER A 99 6.36 -3.63 1.66
C SER A 99 7.44 -4.59 2.18
N PRO A 100 8.12 -5.35 1.31
CA PRO A 100 9.14 -6.30 1.72
C PRO A 100 10.31 -5.54 2.31
N GLN A 101 10.43 -5.60 3.63
CA GLN A 101 11.61 -5.13 4.33
C GLN A 101 12.64 -6.25 4.24
N THR A 102 13.79 -5.98 3.63
CA THR A 102 14.88 -6.94 3.57
C THR A 102 15.68 -6.84 4.87
N ALA A 103 15.61 -7.88 5.69
CA ALA A 103 16.62 -8.12 6.70
C ALA A 103 17.54 -9.24 6.20
N THR A 104 18.82 -9.00 6.14
CA THR A 104 19.83 -10.06 6.07
C THR A 104 20.18 -10.44 7.50
N LYS A 105 20.22 -11.74 7.78
CA LYS A 105 20.60 -12.27 9.10
C LYS A 105 21.93 -11.66 9.55
N GLY A 106 21.93 -10.91 10.66
CA GLY A 106 23.13 -10.28 11.22
C GLY A 106 23.47 -8.86 10.75
N SER A 107 22.77 -8.30 9.77
CA SER A 107 22.87 -6.87 9.45
C SER A 107 21.71 -6.13 10.09
N GLY A 108 22.03 -5.01 10.74
CA GLY A 108 20.98 -4.15 11.30
C GLY A 108 19.93 -3.81 10.24
N VAL A 109 18.66 -3.85 10.65
CA VAL A 109 17.52 -3.60 9.77
C VAL A 109 17.63 -2.20 9.17
N GLN A 110 18.05 -2.08 7.91
CA GLN A 110 17.88 -0.85 7.16
C GLN A 110 16.46 -0.84 6.59
N ARG A 111 15.55 -0.21 7.32
CA ARG A 111 14.24 0.15 6.78
C ARG A 111 14.45 1.19 5.67
N SER A 112 14.34 0.76 4.43
CA SER A 112 14.26 1.71 3.33
C SER A 112 12.81 2.19 3.23
N ASN A 113 12.51 3.33 3.84
CA ASN A 113 11.23 4.03 3.65
C ASN A 113 11.15 4.70 2.25
N LYS A 114 12.06 4.36 1.35
CA LYS A 114 12.04 4.91 0.00
C LYS A 114 10.94 4.24 -0.80
N MET A 115 10.06 5.06 -1.34
CA MET A 115 9.09 4.60 -2.34
C MET A 115 9.83 3.94 -3.51
N PRO A 116 9.31 2.82 -4.06
CA PRO A 116 9.97 2.12 -5.15
C PRO A 116 10.20 3.05 -6.34
N ALA A 117 11.36 2.91 -6.98
CA ALA A 117 11.61 3.53 -8.27
C ALA A 117 10.82 2.80 -9.38
N ILE A 118 10.58 3.47 -10.50
CA ILE A 118 9.84 2.88 -11.63
C ILE A 118 10.54 1.62 -12.13
N GLU A 119 11.87 1.63 -12.17
CA GLU A 119 12.69 0.47 -12.57
C GLU A 119 12.45 -0.74 -11.64
N GLY A 120 12.31 -0.50 -10.35
CA GLY A 120 11.96 -1.54 -9.37
C GLY A 120 10.57 -2.11 -9.61
N CYS A 121 9.62 -1.28 -10.02
CA CYS A 121 8.28 -1.73 -10.39
C CYS A 121 8.28 -2.59 -11.65
N ILE A 122 9.05 -2.22 -12.67
CA ILE A 122 9.20 -3.00 -13.90
C ILE A 122 9.81 -4.36 -13.58
N SER A 123 10.91 -4.39 -12.83
CA SER A 123 11.57 -5.64 -12.43
C SER A 123 10.64 -6.55 -11.62
N ALA A 124 9.89 -5.98 -10.66
CA ALA A 124 8.91 -6.73 -9.89
C ALA A 124 7.78 -7.30 -10.77
N THR A 125 7.35 -6.55 -11.76
CA THR A 125 6.31 -6.98 -12.70
C THR A 125 6.77 -8.15 -13.55
N ASP A 126 7.98 -8.09 -14.10
CA ASP A 126 8.56 -9.17 -14.91
C ASP A 126 8.79 -10.44 -14.10
N GLU A 127 9.34 -10.31 -12.89
CA GLU A 127 9.55 -11.45 -11.98
C GLU A 127 8.23 -12.15 -11.66
N LEU A 128 7.20 -11.38 -11.26
CA LEU A 128 5.91 -11.95 -10.90
C LEU A 128 5.16 -12.49 -12.12
N ALA A 129 5.23 -11.81 -13.26
CA ALA A 129 4.63 -12.29 -14.50
C ALA A 129 5.19 -13.66 -14.92
N SER A 130 6.51 -13.78 -14.90
CA SER A 130 7.21 -15.05 -15.17
C SER A 130 6.82 -16.14 -14.18
N ARG A 131 6.80 -15.81 -12.87
CA ARG A 131 6.52 -16.79 -11.80
C ARG A 131 5.10 -17.32 -11.82
N TYR A 132 4.12 -16.45 -12.08
CA TYR A 132 2.70 -16.80 -12.03
C TYR A 132 2.09 -17.09 -13.40
N GLY A 133 2.88 -17.08 -14.49
CA GLY A 133 2.39 -17.30 -15.85
C GLY A 133 1.38 -16.25 -16.32
N CYS A 134 1.46 -15.04 -15.77
CA CYS A 134 0.59 -13.92 -16.13
C CYS A 134 1.29 -12.97 -17.11
N THR A 135 0.51 -12.12 -17.77
CA THR A 135 1.09 -11.02 -18.53
C THR A 135 1.51 -9.87 -17.61
N PRO A 136 2.56 -9.09 -17.95
CA PRO A 136 2.92 -7.87 -17.21
C PRO A 136 1.74 -6.93 -16.99
N ASP A 137 0.88 -6.73 -17.98
CA ASP A 137 -0.33 -5.90 -17.87
C ASP A 137 -1.30 -6.37 -16.80
N THR A 138 -1.37 -7.68 -16.58
CA THR A 138 -2.19 -8.25 -15.52
C THR A 138 -1.61 -7.92 -14.14
N ILE A 139 -0.30 -8.06 -13.98
CA ILE A 139 0.39 -7.74 -12.73
C ILE A 139 0.29 -6.24 -12.42
N CYS A 140 0.43 -5.37 -13.40
CA CYS A 140 0.28 -3.92 -13.22
C CYS A 140 -1.09 -3.48 -12.67
N LYS A 141 -2.12 -4.29 -12.87
CA LYS A 141 -3.46 -4.05 -12.32
C LYS A 141 -3.63 -4.56 -10.89
N TRP A 142 -2.66 -5.30 -10.36
CA TRP A 142 -2.73 -5.76 -8.97
C TRP A 142 -2.50 -4.61 -8.01
N PRO A 143 -3.15 -4.66 -6.83
CA PRO A 143 -2.82 -3.78 -5.72
C PRO A 143 -1.34 -3.89 -5.34
N MET A 144 -0.72 -2.78 -4.95
CA MET A 144 0.68 -2.76 -4.50
C MET A 144 0.90 -3.71 -3.32
N SER A 145 -0.01 -3.75 -2.36
CA SER A 145 0.03 -4.68 -1.23
C SER A 145 0.10 -6.14 -1.67
N LYS A 146 -0.69 -6.54 -2.67
CA LYS A 146 -0.63 -7.91 -3.24
C LYS A 146 0.73 -8.20 -3.89
N ILE A 147 1.28 -7.25 -4.63
CA ILE A 147 2.58 -7.38 -5.27
C ILE A 147 3.66 -7.63 -4.21
N PHE A 148 3.67 -6.82 -3.14
CA PHE A 148 4.63 -6.99 -2.05
C PHE A 148 4.47 -8.32 -1.32
N GLN A 149 3.24 -8.78 -1.07
CA GLN A 149 2.99 -10.10 -0.48
C GLN A 149 3.53 -11.23 -1.38
N CYS A 150 3.30 -11.15 -2.69
CA CYS A 150 3.82 -12.12 -3.64
C CYS A 150 5.35 -12.12 -3.71
N GLN A 151 5.99 -10.94 -3.68
CA GLN A 151 7.45 -10.82 -3.61
C GLN A 151 8.00 -11.39 -2.30
N LYS A 152 7.35 -11.09 -1.16
CA LYS A 152 7.71 -11.64 0.14
C LYS A 152 7.65 -13.18 0.13
N ALA A 153 6.54 -13.73 -0.36
CA ALA A 153 6.38 -15.18 -0.50
C ALA A 153 7.43 -15.81 -1.44
N ALA A 154 7.75 -15.12 -2.54
CA ALA A 154 8.78 -15.56 -3.47
C ALA A 154 10.15 -15.61 -2.80
N ARG A 155 10.53 -14.59 -2.03
CA ARG A 155 11.81 -14.53 -1.30
C ARG A 155 11.91 -15.58 -0.20
N ILE A 156 10.84 -15.79 0.58
CA ILE A 156 10.79 -16.87 1.58
C ILE A 156 11.07 -18.24 0.92
N ALA A 157 10.52 -18.48 -0.29
CA ALA A 157 10.67 -19.74 -0.98
C ALA A 157 12.04 -19.93 -1.66
N THR A 158 12.75 -18.85 -1.98
CA THR A 158 13.99 -18.90 -2.78
C THR A 158 15.26 -18.59 -2.00
N VAL A 159 15.14 -17.88 -0.88
CA VAL A 159 16.27 -17.47 -0.05
C VAL A 159 16.15 -18.11 1.34
N PRO A 160 16.89 -19.18 1.65
CA PRO A 160 16.78 -19.90 2.93
C PRO A 160 17.05 -19.04 4.17
N GLU A 161 17.81 -17.96 3.99
CA GLU A 161 18.18 -17.04 5.07
C GLU A 161 17.23 -15.86 5.23
N TYR A 162 16.16 -15.81 4.41
CA TYR A 162 15.21 -14.71 4.44
C TYR A 162 14.24 -14.89 5.61
N GLU A 163 14.38 -14.04 6.61
CA GLU A 163 13.39 -13.90 7.68
C GLU A 163 12.47 -12.71 7.34
N PRO A 164 11.16 -12.94 7.16
CA PRO A 164 10.21 -11.85 7.00
C PRO A 164 10.18 -11.03 8.30
N LEU A 165 10.38 -9.73 8.20
CA LEU A 165 10.17 -8.85 9.35
C LEU A 165 8.70 -8.82 9.69
N GLU A 166 8.37 -9.13 10.92
CA GLU A 166 7.02 -8.93 11.43
C GLU A 166 6.70 -7.43 11.49
N PRO A 167 5.47 -7.04 11.16
CA PRO A 167 5.01 -5.68 11.42
C PRO A 167 5.29 -5.27 12.85
N GLU A 168 5.64 -4.00 13.08
CA GLU A 168 6.02 -3.49 14.40
C GLU A 168 4.95 -3.77 15.46
N SER A 169 3.67 -3.66 15.08
CA SER A 169 2.51 -4.01 15.90
C SER A 169 2.48 -5.48 16.32
N LEU A 170 2.92 -6.43 15.48
CA LEU A 170 3.01 -7.84 15.84
C LEU A 170 4.21 -8.13 16.75
N ARG A 171 5.31 -7.39 16.58
CA ARG A 171 6.47 -7.50 17.50
C ARG A 171 6.14 -7.02 18.90
N GLU A 172 5.42 -5.92 19.02
CA GLU A 172 4.96 -5.41 20.32
C GLU A 172 4.03 -6.40 21.00
N ILE A 173 3.09 -6.99 20.25
CA ILE A 173 2.19 -8.01 20.78
C ILE A 173 2.95 -9.29 21.15
N SER A 174 3.85 -9.77 20.30
CA SER A 174 4.61 -10.97 20.56
C SER A 174 5.58 -10.80 21.76
N SER A 175 6.23 -9.63 21.88
CA SER A 175 7.07 -9.32 23.03
C SER A 175 6.26 -9.20 24.32
N ALA A 176 5.09 -8.59 24.30
CA ALA A 176 4.20 -8.49 25.45
C ALA A 176 3.64 -9.87 25.89
N ILE A 177 3.38 -10.77 24.94
CA ILE A 177 2.97 -12.15 25.23
C ILE A 177 4.14 -12.94 25.84
N LEU A 178 5.34 -12.82 25.27
CA LEU A 178 6.53 -13.50 25.81
C LEU A 178 6.90 -13.01 27.21
N GLU A 179 6.76 -11.71 27.48
CA GLU A 179 6.98 -11.12 28.79
C GLU A 179 5.99 -11.69 29.81
N LYS A 180 4.71 -11.78 29.47
CA LYS A 180 3.69 -12.41 30.35
C LYS A 180 3.89 -13.91 30.57
N LEU A 181 4.41 -14.62 29.57
CA LEU A 181 4.71 -16.07 29.72
C LEU A 181 5.95 -16.31 30.55
N ASN A 182 6.88 -15.36 30.60
CA ASN A 182 8.11 -15.43 31.37
C ASN A 182 7.98 -14.84 32.82
N GLU A 183 6.86 -14.19 33.14
CA GLU A 183 6.57 -13.80 34.51
C GLU A 183 6.46 -15.06 35.37
N PRO A 184 7.30 -15.22 36.42
CA PRO A 184 7.22 -16.37 37.28
C PRO A 184 5.83 -16.37 37.94
N GLN A 185 5.06 -17.43 37.68
CA GLN A 185 3.81 -17.64 38.39
C GLN A 185 4.20 -17.74 39.87
N THR A 186 3.99 -16.66 40.63
CA THR A 186 4.03 -16.72 42.09
C THR A 186 2.83 -17.57 42.47
N GLU A 187 3.08 -18.91 42.61
CA GLU A 187 2.14 -19.80 43.25
C GLU A 187 1.88 -19.23 44.65
N GLY A 188 0.67 -18.74 44.84
CA GLY A 188 0.17 -18.39 46.15
C GLY A 188 0.12 -19.65 47.00
N THR A 189 1.10 -19.80 47.87
CA THR A 189 1.05 -20.71 48.99
C THR A 189 0.21 -20.03 50.07
N ASP A 190 -1.05 -20.43 50.17
CA ASP A 190 -1.84 -20.34 51.39
C ASP A 190 -1.80 -21.69 52.14
#